data_1dfef20bddc7ed7a16f9b45c30bdcc55
#
_entry.id   1dfef20bddc7ed7a16f9b45c30bdcc55
#
_cell.length_a   1.000
_cell.length_b   1.000
_cell.length_c   1.000
_cell.angle_alpha   90.00
_cell.angle_beta   90.00
_cell.angle_gamma   90.00
#
_symmetry.space_group_name_H-M   'P 1'
#
loop_
_entity.id
_entity.type
_entity.pdbx_description
1 polymer ?
#
loop_
_entity_poly.entity_id
_entity_poly.type
_entity_poly.pdbx_seq_one_letter_code
_entity_poly.pdbx_strand_id
1 'polypeptide(L)'
;FKTSFFQNLLPPVLRRYYASKTNSQRLTKDDLFTMTENLLVNFEEIDSMQRSELNQLKAMTTTLYVNERPAYGRNKVHLPHVASFCATGNNLQFLTDDTGNRRWLPFEVTAIDNPWTAHIDYEGLYAQAKHLLDNDFRYWYRDHEIEELNLANRRFETPNPARELILMYYRHPVDYEKGTYVTASQIVTRFGGSIRLNAVQVGIALKELGYTCTRTRHGNIWLVVERTTDEMKSILPEADDTDFPPSSGDR
;
A
#
# COMPACT_ATOMS: atom_id res chain seq x y z
N PHE A 1 17.02 12.74 -4.22
CA PHE A 1 18.07 11.69 -4.06
C PHE A 1 17.54 10.28 -3.76
N LYS A 2 16.20 10.05 -3.63
CA LYS A 2 15.64 8.71 -3.28
C LYS A 2 16.08 7.61 -4.28
N THR A 3 15.93 7.86 -5.58
CA THR A 3 16.39 6.93 -6.64
C THR A 3 17.89 6.74 -6.61
N SER A 4 18.66 7.83 -6.45
CA SER A 4 20.12 7.77 -6.39
C SER A 4 20.61 6.99 -5.15
N PHE A 5 19.88 7.04 -4.04
CA PHE A 5 20.19 6.22 -2.87
C PHE A 5 20.18 4.73 -3.22
N PHE A 6 19.10 4.24 -3.84
CA PHE A 6 19.01 2.83 -4.20
C PHE A 6 20.07 2.41 -5.22
N GLN A 7 20.37 3.24 -6.20
CA GLN A 7 21.46 2.96 -7.15
C GLN A 7 22.81 2.84 -6.45
N ASN A 8 23.05 3.68 -5.43
CA ASN A 8 24.30 3.67 -4.67
C ASN A 8 24.36 2.61 -3.57
N LEU A 9 23.31 1.82 -3.34
CA LEU A 9 23.42 0.60 -2.53
C LEU A 9 24.28 -0.46 -3.20
N LEU A 10 24.36 -0.45 -4.53
CA LEU A 10 25.23 -1.33 -5.27
C LEU A 10 26.61 -0.69 -5.43
N PRO A 11 27.71 -1.44 -5.16
CA PRO A 11 29.05 -0.96 -5.43
C PRO A 11 29.22 -0.68 -6.93
N PRO A 12 30.15 0.20 -7.33
CA PRO A 12 30.30 0.66 -8.72
C PRO A 12 30.33 -0.47 -9.75
N VAL A 13 31.00 -1.59 -9.44
CA VAL A 13 31.10 -2.76 -10.32
C VAL A 13 29.79 -3.49 -10.57
N LEU A 14 28.83 -3.39 -9.66
CA LEU A 14 27.52 -4.04 -9.74
C LEU A 14 26.39 -3.09 -10.19
N ARG A 15 26.64 -1.78 -10.31
CA ARG A 15 25.62 -0.79 -10.71
C ARG A 15 25.01 -1.06 -12.08
N ARG A 16 25.70 -1.78 -12.96
CA ARG A 16 25.16 -2.23 -14.24
C ARG A 16 23.97 -3.19 -14.11
N TYR A 17 23.78 -3.77 -12.92
CA TYR A 17 22.65 -4.65 -12.59
C TYR A 17 21.57 -3.92 -11.79
N TYR A 18 21.58 -2.61 -11.83
CA TYR A 18 20.48 -1.76 -11.33
C TYR A 18 19.61 -1.34 -12.50
N ALA A 19 18.31 -1.55 -12.37
CA ALA A 19 17.31 -1.04 -13.29
C ALA A 19 16.37 -0.08 -12.57
N SER A 20 15.99 1.00 -13.24
CA SER A 20 14.93 1.90 -12.77
C SER A 20 13.80 1.95 -13.78
N LYS A 21 12.57 1.84 -13.30
CA LYS A 21 11.38 1.94 -14.12
C LYS A 21 10.52 3.11 -13.61
N THR A 22 10.25 4.04 -14.53
CA THR A 22 9.33 5.16 -14.26
C THR A 22 7.90 4.73 -14.54
N ASN A 23 6.95 5.32 -13.81
CA ASN A 23 5.53 4.97 -13.88
C ASN A 23 4.85 5.31 -15.23
N SER A 24 5.49 6.07 -16.11
CA SER A 24 4.94 6.37 -17.44
C SER A 24 4.80 5.13 -18.34
N GLN A 25 5.33 3.99 -17.93
CA GLN A 25 5.32 2.74 -18.69
C GLN A 25 4.58 1.67 -17.89
N ARG A 26 3.48 1.14 -18.45
CA ARG A 26 2.79 -0.02 -17.87
C ARG A 26 3.73 -1.19 -17.66
N LEU A 27 3.45 -2.00 -16.64
CA LEU A 27 4.14 -3.28 -16.44
C LEU A 27 3.86 -4.20 -17.64
N THR A 28 4.93 -4.64 -18.29
CA THR A 28 4.90 -5.47 -19.49
C THR A 28 5.57 -6.82 -19.23
N LYS A 29 5.55 -7.71 -20.21
CA LYS A 29 6.29 -8.98 -20.13
C LYS A 29 7.80 -8.78 -20.06
N ASP A 30 8.31 -7.70 -20.63
CA ASP A 30 9.75 -7.40 -20.60
C ASP A 30 10.21 -7.07 -19.17
N ASP A 31 9.31 -6.54 -18.33
CA ASP A 31 9.64 -6.31 -16.92
C ASP A 31 9.86 -7.62 -16.14
N LEU A 32 9.27 -8.73 -16.59
CA LEU A 32 9.58 -10.06 -16.03
C LEU A 32 11.03 -10.46 -16.30
N PHE A 33 11.57 -10.15 -17.50
CA PHE A 33 12.97 -10.42 -17.79
C PHE A 33 13.91 -9.51 -16.99
N THR A 34 13.51 -8.26 -16.75
CA THR A 34 14.29 -7.33 -15.92
C THR A 34 14.61 -7.91 -14.55
N MET A 35 13.69 -8.69 -13.94
CA MET A 35 13.94 -9.32 -12.64
C MET A 35 14.83 -10.57 -12.70
N THR A 36 15.17 -11.08 -13.88
CA THR A 36 16.12 -12.18 -14.07
C THR A 36 17.52 -11.70 -14.43
N GLU A 37 17.68 -10.44 -14.82
CA GLU A 37 18.91 -9.85 -15.34
C GLU A 37 19.53 -8.83 -14.38
N ASN A 38 18.78 -8.35 -13.40
CA ASN A 38 19.20 -7.32 -12.46
C ASN A 38 19.22 -7.81 -11.02
N LEU A 39 20.06 -7.18 -10.19
CA LEU A 39 20.13 -7.42 -8.75
C LEU A 39 19.14 -6.55 -7.99
N LEU A 40 18.90 -5.33 -8.48
CA LEU A 40 18.00 -4.38 -7.84
C LEU A 40 17.17 -3.64 -8.89
N VAL A 41 15.86 -3.70 -8.76
CA VAL A 41 14.91 -3.00 -9.64
C VAL A 41 14.13 -1.98 -8.82
N ASN A 42 14.27 -0.71 -9.20
CA ASN A 42 13.57 0.40 -8.56
C ASN A 42 12.35 0.83 -9.38
N PHE A 43 11.20 0.93 -8.72
CA PHE A 43 9.99 1.51 -9.29
C PHE A 43 9.84 2.95 -8.79
N GLU A 44 9.92 3.90 -9.71
CA GLU A 44 9.77 5.32 -9.39
C GLU A 44 8.30 5.72 -9.37
N GLU A 45 7.97 6.69 -8.49
CA GLU A 45 6.62 7.24 -8.38
C GLU A 45 5.52 6.19 -8.15
N ILE A 46 5.79 5.23 -7.25
CA ILE A 46 4.88 4.12 -6.97
C ILE A 46 3.49 4.59 -6.52
N ASP A 47 3.42 5.77 -5.91
CA ASP A 47 2.20 6.43 -5.45
C ASP A 47 1.27 6.89 -6.58
N SER A 48 1.77 6.95 -7.82
CA SER A 48 0.97 7.27 -9.01
C SER A 48 0.48 6.00 -9.75
N MET A 49 0.94 4.80 -9.35
CA MET A 49 0.52 3.54 -9.93
C MET A 49 -0.96 3.24 -9.66
N GLN A 50 -1.63 2.68 -10.68
CA GLN A 50 -2.98 2.17 -10.51
C GLN A 50 -2.99 0.90 -9.65
N ARG A 51 -4.12 0.63 -8.98
CA ARG A 51 -4.30 -0.58 -8.16
C ARG A 51 -3.98 -1.89 -8.92
N SER A 52 -4.32 -1.96 -10.20
CA SER A 52 -4.03 -3.12 -11.06
C SER A 52 -2.53 -3.35 -11.24
N GLU A 53 -1.74 -2.28 -11.37
CA GLU A 53 -0.29 -2.32 -11.53
C GLU A 53 0.40 -2.70 -10.22
N LEU A 54 -0.06 -2.13 -9.10
CA LEU A 54 0.40 -2.55 -7.77
C LEU A 54 0.14 -4.04 -7.51
N ASN A 55 -1.00 -4.57 -7.96
CA ASN A 55 -1.28 -6.00 -7.84
C ASN A 55 -0.39 -6.86 -8.74
N GLN A 56 -0.06 -6.40 -9.95
CA GLN A 56 0.92 -7.07 -10.81
C GLN A 56 2.31 -7.05 -10.17
N LEU A 57 2.74 -5.92 -9.62
CA LEU A 57 4.01 -5.82 -8.92
C LEU A 57 4.06 -6.77 -7.70
N LYS A 58 3.00 -6.85 -6.91
CA LYS A 58 2.88 -7.83 -5.81
C LYS A 58 2.99 -9.28 -6.29
N ALA A 59 2.44 -9.60 -7.45
CA ALA A 59 2.59 -10.93 -8.04
C ALA A 59 4.04 -11.19 -8.49
N MET A 60 4.69 -10.20 -9.09
CA MET A 60 6.10 -10.29 -9.49
C MET A 60 7.03 -10.56 -8.31
N THR A 61 6.83 -9.90 -7.15
CA THR A 61 7.70 -10.09 -5.96
C THR A 61 7.68 -11.51 -5.42
N THR A 62 6.64 -12.29 -5.70
CA THR A 62 6.49 -13.69 -5.23
C THR A 62 6.76 -14.73 -6.30
N THR A 63 7.05 -14.32 -7.53
CA THR A 63 7.37 -15.22 -8.64
C THR A 63 8.80 -15.73 -8.47
N LEU A 64 8.99 -17.04 -8.44
CA LEU A 64 10.32 -17.65 -8.28
C LEU A 64 11.05 -17.81 -9.62
N TYR A 65 10.32 -18.03 -10.69
CA TYR A 65 10.87 -18.27 -12.03
C TYR A 65 10.04 -17.55 -13.08
N VAL A 66 10.71 -16.99 -14.06
CA VAL A 66 10.09 -16.45 -15.28
C VAL A 66 10.05 -17.54 -16.34
N ASN A 67 8.84 -17.88 -16.78
CA ASN A 67 8.63 -18.87 -17.85
C ASN A 67 7.87 -18.21 -19.00
N GLU A 68 8.59 -17.33 -19.70
CA GLU A 68 8.05 -16.52 -20.78
C GLU A 68 8.89 -16.59 -22.04
N ARG A 69 8.33 -16.17 -23.16
CA ARG A 69 9.02 -16.10 -24.44
C ARG A 69 9.60 -14.69 -24.61
N PRO A 70 10.94 -14.54 -24.75
CA PRO A 70 11.56 -13.27 -25.04
C PRO A 70 11.02 -12.66 -26.34
N ALA A 71 11.12 -11.34 -26.48
CA ALA A 71 10.85 -10.67 -27.74
C ALA A 71 11.69 -11.31 -28.86
N TYR A 72 11.01 -11.65 -29.97
CA TYR A 72 11.60 -12.34 -31.11
C TYR A 72 12.13 -13.77 -30.84
N GLY A 73 12.03 -14.27 -29.60
CA GLY A 73 12.39 -15.65 -29.27
C GLY A 73 11.40 -16.67 -29.87
N ARG A 74 11.89 -17.85 -30.25
CA ARG A 74 11.01 -18.93 -30.73
C ARG A 74 10.39 -19.73 -29.59
N ASN A 75 11.14 -19.95 -28.51
CA ASN A 75 10.73 -20.78 -27.38
C ASN A 75 10.62 -19.95 -26.11
N LYS A 76 9.83 -20.47 -25.13
CA LYS A 76 9.84 -19.99 -23.76
C LYS A 76 11.17 -20.33 -23.11
N VAL A 77 11.66 -19.44 -22.24
CA VAL A 77 12.82 -19.66 -21.40
C VAL A 77 12.38 -19.76 -19.96
N HIS A 78 13.10 -20.53 -19.17
CA HIS A 78 12.86 -20.70 -17.74
C HIS A 78 14.06 -20.13 -16.97
N LEU A 79 13.87 -18.93 -16.39
CA LEU A 79 14.94 -18.18 -15.75
C LEU A 79 14.58 -17.92 -14.27
N PRO A 80 15.55 -18.01 -13.36
CA PRO A 80 15.30 -17.69 -11.96
C PRO A 80 15.09 -16.19 -11.75
N HIS A 81 14.23 -15.84 -10.81
CA HIS A 81 14.11 -14.49 -10.31
C HIS A 81 15.28 -14.21 -9.35
N VAL A 82 16.10 -13.24 -9.65
CA VAL A 82 17.29 -12.88 -8.85
C VAL A 82 17.22 -11.47 -8.26
N ALA A 83 16.30 -10.63 -8.76
CA ALA A 83 16.21 -9.25 -8.36
C ALA A 83 15.56 -9.06 -6.97
N SER A 84 16.05 -8.10 -6.21
CA SER A 84 15.29 -7.45 -5.15
C SER A 84 14.57 -6.21 -5.69
N PHE A 85 13.43 -5.87 -5.10
CA PHE A 85 12.66 -4.71 -5.51
C PHE A 85 12.75 -3.59 -4.48
N CYS A 86 12.84 -2.37 -4.96
CA CYS A 86 12.65 -1.16 -4.19
C CYS A 86 11.72 -0.20 -4.96
N ALA A 87 11.23 0.80 -4.27
CA ALA A 87 10.37 1.80 -4.89
C ALA A 87 10.54 3.16 -4.22
N THR A 88 10.24 4.22 -4.98
CA THR A 88 10.21 5.58 -4.46
C THR A 88 8.85 6.21 -4.75
N GLY A 89 8.36 7.02 -3.83
CA GLY A 89 7.13 7.79 -3.95
C GLY A 89 7.25 9.14 -3.23
N ASN A 90 6.32 10.04 -3.45
CA ASN A 90 6.24 11.34 -2.81
C ASN A 90 5.02 11.45 -1.88
N ASN A 91 4.02 10.59 -2.07
CA ASN A 91 2.86 10.52 -1.19
C ASN A 91 3.11 9.47 -0.09
N LEU A 92 2.91 9.87 1.16
CA LEU A 92 3.02 8.97 2.29
C LEU A 92 1.96 7.86 2.23
N GLN A 93 0.73 8.21 1.83
CA GLN A 93 -0.40 7.30 1.78
C GLN A 93 -0.59 6.74 0.37
N PHE A 94 0.08 5.64 0.06
CA PHE A 94 0.05 5.01 -1.26
C PHE A 94 -0.49 3.56 -1.25
N LEU A 95 -0.62 2.94 -0.08
CA LEU A 95 -1.14 1.58 0.04
C LEU A 95 -2.65 1.58 -0.09
N THR A 96 -3.16 0.94 -1.14
CA THR A 96 -4.60 0.92 -1.48
C THR A 96 -5.28 -0.41 -1.23
N ASP A 97 -4.56 -1.41 -0.71
CA ASP A 97 -5.06 -2.78 -0.57
C ASP A 97 -4.94 -3.27 0.87
N ASP A 98 -6.07 -3.76 1.41
CA ASP A 98 -6.18 -4.18 2.81
C ASP A 98 -5.54 -5.56 3.07
N THR A 99 -5.28 -6.35 2.02
CA THR A 99 -4.85 -7.76 2.17
C THR A 99 -3.42 -8.03 1.74
N GLY A 100 -2.80 -7.13 1.01
CA GLY A 100 -1.49 -7.33 0.37
C GLY A 100 -0.35 -6.51 0.97
N ASN A 101 -0.59 -5.73 2.02
CA ASN A 101 0.39 -4.77 2.56
C ASN A 101 1.60 -5.43 3.23
N ARG A 102 1.50 -6.69 3.64
CA ARG A 102 2.62 -7.49 4.19
C ARG A 102 3.84 -7.64 3.27
N ARG A 103 3.72 -7.28 1.98
CA ARG A 103 4.83 -7.31 1.02
C ARG A 103 5.60 -6.00 0.94
N TRP A 104 5.11 -4.97 1.63
CA TRP A 104 5.67 -3.64 1.61
C TRP A 104 6.40 -3.34 2.91
N LEU A 105 7.59 -2.78 2.80
CA LEU A 105 8.38 -2.23 3.90
C LEU A 105 8.59 -0.73 3.63
N PRO A 106 7.56 0.10 3.83
CA PRO A 106 7.64 1.51 3.58
C PRO A 106 8.41 2.23 4.68
N PHE A 107 9.22 3.20 4.25
CA PHE A 107 9.97 4.09 5.14
C PHE A 107 9.69 5.54 4.76
N GLU A 108 9.39 6.35 5.73
CA GLU A 108 9.35 7.80 5.57
C GLU A 108 10.76 8.36 5.68
N VAL A 109 11.23 9.00 4.60
CA VAL A 109 12.56 9.60 4.54
C VAL A 109 12.46 11.06 4.91
N THR A 110 13.00 11.44 6.06
CA THR A 110 12.99 12.81 6.56
C THR A 110 14.22 13.61 6.07
N ALA A 111 15.35 12.94 5.88
CA ALA A 111 16.57 13.51 5.34
C ALA A 111 17.36 12.45 4.58
N ILE A 112 18.14 12.86 3.61
CA ILE A 112 19.02 11.98 2.85
C ILE A 112 20.29 12.73 2.48
N ASP A 113 21.42 12.17 2.86
CA ASP A 113 22.71 12.68 2.45
C ASP A 113 22.91 12.51 0.95
N ASN A 114 23.74 13.35 0.36
CA ASN A 114 24.03 13.23 -1.06
C ASN A 114 24.74 11.90 -1.34
N PRO A 115 24.08 10.94 -2.01
CA PRO A 115 24.61 9.59 -2.19
C PRO A 115 25.85 9.55 -3.12
N TRP A 116 26.13 10.62 -3.84
CA TRP A 116 27.30 10.73 -4.72
C TRP A 116 28.57 11.16 -3.95
N THR A 117 28.42 11.80 -2.81
CA THR A 117 29.51 12.28 -1.97
C THR A 117 29.61 11.51 -0.66
N ALA A 118 28.56 10.81 -0.26
CA ALA A 118 28.57 9.96 0.94
C ALA A 118 29.52 8.77 0.74
N HIS A 119 30.36 8.54 1.73
CA HIS A 119 31.20 7.36 1.75
C HIS A 119 30.40 6.15 2.22
N ILE A 120 30.31 5.13 1.36
CA ILE A 120 29.67 3.85 1.70
C ILE A 120 30.74 2.79 1.79
N ASP A 121 30.90 2.20 2.98
CA ASP A 121 31.77 1.03 3.17
C ASP A 121 31.09 -0.23 2.62
N TYR A 122 31.24 -0.45 1.31
CA TYR A 122 30.65 -1.62 0.65
C TYR A 122 31.21 -2.94 1.17
N GLU A 123 32.50 -2.99 1.51
CA GLU A 123 33.13 -4.21 2.01
C GLU A 123 32.53 -4.61 3.35
N GLY A 124 32.43 -3.66 4.29
CA GLY A 124 31.78 -3.88 5.58
C GLY A 124 30.31 -4.23 5.46
N LEU A 125 29.54 -3.51 4.61
CA LEU A 125 28.12 -3.75 4.38
C LEU A 125 27.85 -5.18 3.87
N TYR A 126 28.57 -5.59 2.81
CA TYR A 126 28.36 -6.93 2.23
C TYR A 126 28.95 -8.04 3.08
N ALA A 127 30.04 -7.79 3.82
CA ALA A 127 30.57 -8.74 4.81
C ALA A 127 29.56 -8.98 5.93
N GLN A 128 28.89 -7.92 6.45
CA GLN A 128 27.86 -8.05 7.45
C GLN A 128 26.65 -8.83 6.91
N ALA A 129 26.17 -8.51 5.70
CA ALA A 129 25.07 -9.23 5.07
C ALA A 129 25.40 -10.74 4.92
N LYS A 130 26.61 -11.04 4.46
CA LYS A 130 27.08 -12.42 4.34
C LYS A 130 27.15 -13.10 5.71
N HIS A 131 27.69 -12.45 6.73
CA HIS A 131 27.75 -12.98 8.10
C HIS A 131 26.36 -13.32 8.63
N LEU A 132 25.38 -12.45 8.41
CA LEU A 132 23.98 -12.71 8.82
C LEU A 132 23.42 -13.96 8.13
N LEU A 133 23.64 -14.11 6.81
CA LEU A 133 23.18 -15.28 6.06
C LEU A 133 23.87 -16.57 6.51
N ASP A 134 25.19 -16.52 6.74
CA ASP A 134 26.00 -17.66 7.21
C ASP A 134 25.59 -18.11 8.64
N ASN A 135 24.93 -17.24 9.41
CA ASN A 135 24.40 -17.52 10.75
C ASN A 135 22.87 -17.67 10.77
N ASP A 136 22.29 -18.15 9.69
CA ASP A 136 20.85 -18.47 9.59
C ASP A 136 19.91 -17.30 9.89
N PHE A 137 20.32 -16.05 9.63
CA PHE A 137 19.46 -14.90 9.78
C PHE A 137 18.24 -15.03 8.85
N ARG A 138 17.06 -14.99 9.44
CA ARG A 138 15.82 -15.08 8.73
C ARG A 138 15.43 -13.70 8.16
N TYR A 139 15.38 -13.55 6.85
CA TYR A 139 15.09 -12.31 6.11
C TYR A 139 13.65 -12.21 5.62
N TRP A 140 12.72 -12.99 6.17
CA TRP A 140 11.28 -12.91 5.87
C TRP A 140 10.46 -12.88 7.14
N TYR A 141 9.30 -12.21 7.09
CA TYR A 141 8.34 -12.13 8.19
C TYR A 141 7.40 -13.33 8.21
N ARG A 142 6.95 -13.76 9.38
CA ARG A 142 5.94 -14.80 9.56
C ARG A 142 5.11 -14.55 10.81
N ASP A 143 3.91 -15.19 10.85
CA ASP A 143 3.01 -15.21 12.01
C ASP A 143 2.73 -13.79 12.56
N HIS A 144 2.97 -13.58 13.86
CA HIS A 144 2.75 -12.31 14.54
C HIS A 144 3.57 -11.14 13.95
N GLU A 145 4.74 -11.37 13.39
CA GLU A 145 5.57 -10.33 12.75
C GLU A 145 4.85 -9.73 11.52
N ILE A 146 4.03 -10.53 10.82
CA ILE A 146 3.19 -10.05 9.72
C ILE A 146 2.09 -9.13 10.24
N GLU A 147 1.54 -9.42 11.43
CA GLU A 147 0.53 -8.57 12.07
C GLU A 147 1.14 -7.24 12.52
N GLU A 148 2.33 -7.27 13.11
CA GLU A 148 3.09 -6.07 13.48
C GLU A 148 3.44 -5.22 12.25
N LEU A 149 3.89 -5.85 11.15
CA LEU A 149 4.17 -5.18 9.89
C LEU A 149 2.90 -4.51 9.31
N ASN A 150 1.77 -5.23 9.31
CA ASN A 150 0.51 -4.67 8.84
C ASN A 150 0.06 -3.49 9.71
N LEU A 151 0.27 -3.56 11.03
CA LEU A 151 -0.03 -2.45 11.94
C LEU A 151 0.86 -1.23 11.64
N ALA A 152 2.16 -1.44 11.43
CA ALA A 152 3.10 -0.38 11.05
C ALA A 152 2.75 0.25 9.69
N ASN A 153 2.22 -0.55 8.77
CA ASN A 153 1.84 -0.12 7.43
C ASN A 153 0.56 0.73 7.37
N ARG A 154 -0.27 0.73 8.43
CA ARG A 154 -1.53 1.50 8.46
C ARG A 154 -1.34 2.99 8.19
N ARG A 155 -0.25 3.60 8.64
CA ARG A 155 0.04 5.02 8.40
C ARG A 155 0.31 5.35 6.93
N PHE A 156 0.62 4.34 6.13
CA PHE A 156 0.87 4.46 4.69
C PHE A 156 -0.35 4.06 3.84
N GLU A 157 -1.46 3.68 4.47
CA GLU A 157 -2.68 3.32 3.77
C GLU A 157 -3.43 4.57 3.33
N THR A 158 -3.99 4.51 2.11
CA THR A 158 -4.87 5.56 1.62
C THR A 158 -6.15 5.58 2.46
N PRO A 159 -6.57 6.71 3.00
CA PRO A 159 -7.79 6.80 3.78
C PRO A 159 -8.98 6.22 3.00
N ASN A 160 -9.76 5.39 3.66
CA ASN A 160 -11.00 4.87 3.11
C ASN A 160 -12.14 5.84 3.46
N PRO A 161 -12.66 6.62 2.50
CA PRO A 161 -13.72 7.60 2.79
C PRO A 161 -15.01 6.95 3.31
N ALA A 162 -15.23 5.66 3.02
CA ALA A 162 -16.34 4.92 3.57
C ALA A 162 -16.25 4.76 5.09
N ARG A 163 -15.06 4.72 5.67
CA ARG A 163 -14.86 4.57 7.11
C ARG A 163 -15.37 5.80 7.87
N GLU A 164 -14.98 6.98 7.41
CA GLU A 164 -15.42 8.24 8.02
C GLU A 164 -16.93 8.39 7.93
N LEU A 165 -17.49 8.09 6.76
CA LEU A 165 -18.93 8.10 6.55
C LEU A 165 -19.66 7.14 7.49
N ILE A 166 -19.17 5.90 7.61
CA ILE A 166 -19.81 4.91 8.51
C ILE A 166 -19.72 5.37 9.96
N LEU A 167 -18.58 5.88 10.42
CA LEU A 167 -18.44 6.43 11.76
C LEU A 167 -19.37 7.62 12.03
N MET A 168 -19.59 8.45 11.01
CA MET A 168 -20.48 9.62 11.13
C MET A 168 -21.95 9.25 11.21
N TYR A 169 -22.42 8.30 10.39
CA TYR A 169 -23.84 8.01 10.23
C TYR A 169 -24.32 6.76 10.96
N TYR A 170 -23.40 5.86 11.34
CA TYR A 170 -23.76 4.59 11.97
C TYR A 170 -23.00 4.36 13.27
N ARG A 171 -23.59 3.59 14.14
CA ARG A 171 -22.96 3.08 15.36
C ARG A 171 -23.34 1.61 15.61
N HIS A 172 -22.62 0.98 16.49
CA HIS A 172 -22.99 -0.35 16.97
C HIS A 172 -24.28 -0.30 17.78
N PRO A 173 -25.15 -1.32 17.69
CA PRO A 173 -26.26 -1.45 18.59
C PRO A 173 -25.74 -1.62 20.04
N VAL A 174 -26.36 -0.94 20.97
CA VAL A 174 -26.16 -1.14 22.42
C VAL A 174 -27.07 -2.26 22.88
N ASP A 175 -26.81 -2.85 24.06
CA ASP A 175 -27.58 -3.97 24.61
C ASP A 175 -29.10 -3.77 24.49
N TYR A 176 -29.78 -4.79 23.92
CA TYR A 176 -31.21 -4.82 23.62
C TYR A 176 -31.75 -3.81 22.59
N GLU A 177 -30.89 -3.04 21.93
CA GLU A 177 -31.30 -2.11 20.87
C GLU A 177 -31.56 -2.85 19.55
N LYS A 178 -32.67 -2.52 18.91
CA LYS A 178 -33.02 -3.05 17.59
C LYS A 178 -32.20 -2.31 16.52
N GLY A 179 -31.17 -2.96 15.98
CA GLY A 179 -30.47 -2.47 14.80
C GLY A 179 -31.20 -2.80 13.50
N THR A 180 -30.73 -2.20 12.42
CA THR A 180 -31.20 -2.44 11.06
C THR A 180 -30.13 -3.20 10.28
N TYR A 181 -30.55 -4.20 9.48
CA TYR A 181 -29.65 -4.88 8.57
C TYR A 181 -29.55 -4.13 7.24
N VAL A 182 -28.36 -3.78 6.85
CA VAL A 182 -28.07 -3.06 5.60
C VAL A 182 -27.01 -3.80 4.78
N THR A 183 -27.09 -3.70 3.45
CA THR A 183 -26.01 -4.12 2.56
C THR A 183 -25.07 -2.97 2.27
N ALA A 184 -23.81 -3.28 1.93
CA ALA A 184 -22.86 -2.25 1.49
C ALA A 184 -23.39 -1.45 0.28
N SER A 185 -24.11 -2.10 -0.64
CA SER A 185 -24.72 -1.44 -1.79
C SER A 185 -25.82 -0.45 -1.40
N GLN A 186 -26.63 -0.75 -0.38
CA GLN A 186 -27.62 0.20 0.13
C GLN A 186 -26.98 1.45 0.72
N ILE A 187 -25.87 1.30 1.44
CA ILE A 187 -25.09 2.43 1.95
C ILE A 187 -24.53 3.26 0.79
N VAL A 188 -23.95 2.62 -0.24
CA VAL A 188 -23.49 3.32 -1.43
C VAL A 188 -24.61 4.09 -2.11
N THR A 189 -25.79 3.48 -2.29
CA THR A 189 -26.95 4.15 -2.93
C THR A 189 -27.39 5.37 -2.12
N ARG A 190 -27.37 5.27 -0.80
CA ARG A 190 -27.80 6.36 0.09
C ARG A 190 -26.85 7.57 0.04
N PHE A 191 -25.54 7.34 -0.03
CA PHE A 191 -24.52 8.39 0.09
C PHE A 191 -23.74 8.66 -1.18
N GLY A 192 -23.88 7.85 -2.23
CA GLY A 192 -23.10 7.92 -3.46
C GLY A 192 -23.29 9.19 -4.31
N GLY A 193 -24.32 10.00 -3.99
CA GLY A 193 -24.49 11.29 -4.62
C GLY A 193 -23.53 12.38 -4.13
N SER A 194 -22.99 12.23 -2.93
CA SER A 194 -22.12 13.21 -2.27
C SER A 194 -20.65 12.79 -2.26
N ILE A 195 -20.36 11.49 -2.22
CA ILE A 195 -19.01 10.94 -2.14
C ILE A 195 -18.88 9.76 -3.09
N ARG A 196 -17.75 9.65 -3.77
CA ARG A 196 -17.46 8.52 -4.66
C ARG A 196 -17.14 7.26 -3.84
N LEU A 197 -18.15 6.45 -3.58
CA LEU A 197 -18.07 5.22 -2.81
C LEU A 197 -18.30 4.00 -3.71
N ASN A 198 -17.70 2.86 -3.32
CA ASN A 198 -18.07 1.56 -3.88
C ASN A 198 -18.41 0.56 -2.76
N ALA A 199 -19.22 -0.45 -3.07
CA ALA A 199 -19.68 -1.43 -2.11
C ALA A 199 -18.56 -2.25 -1.47
N VAL A 200 -17.42 -2.43 -2.14
CA VAL A 200 -16.27 -3.14 -1.60
C VAL A 200 -15.61 -2.32 -0.50
N GLN A 201 -15.35 -1.03 -0.74
CA GLN A 201 -14.78 -0.12 0.27
C GLN A 201 -15.68 -0.02 1.51
N VAL A 202 -17.00 0.09 1.31
CA VAL A 202 -17.97 0.12 2.41
C VAL A 202 -17.95 -1.19 3.21
N GLY A 203 -17.93 -2.35 2.53
CA GLY A 203 -17.87 -3.66 3.18
C GLY A 203 -16.59 -3.86 3.99
N ILE A 204 -15.45 -3.40 3.49
CA ILE A 204 -14.15 -3.40 4.17
C ILE A 204 -14.24 -2.52 5.43
N ALA A 205 -14.69 -1.28 5.28
CA ALA A 205 -14.80 -0.36 6.40
C ALA A 205 -15.73 -0.86 7.52
N LEU A 206 -16.87 -1.47 7.17
CA LEU A 206 -17.78 -2.09 8.16
C LEU A 206 -17.09 -3.23 8.92
N LYS A 207 -16.31 -4.06 8.23
CA LYS A 207 -15.55 -5.15 8.85
C LYS A 207 -14.45 -4.62 9.77
N GLU A 208 -13.68 -3.63 9.34
CA GLU A 208 -12.60 -3.00 10.13
C GLU A 208 -13.14 -2.31 11.38
N LEU A 209 -14.30 -1.70 11.27
CA LEU A 209 -15.00 -1.09 12.39
C LEU A 209 -15.69 -2.10 13.30
N GLY A 210 -15.62 -3.40 13.02
CA GLY A 210 -16.11 -4.47 13.87
C GLY A 210 -17.63 -4.69 13.81
N TYR A 211 -18.32 -4.20 12.78
CA TYR A 211 -19.76 -4.46 12.65
C TYR A 211 -20.07 -5.93 12.40
N THR A 212 -21.13 -6.45 13.01
CA THR A 212 -21.56 -7.84 12.84
C THR A 212 -22.06 -8.08 11.42
N CYS A 213 -21.44 -9.04 10.73
CA CYS A 213 -21.76 -9.43 9.37
C CYS A 213 -22.51 -10.77 9.36
N THR A 214 -23.61 -10.84 8.64
CA THR A 214 -24.34 -12.09 8.38
C THR A 214 -24.38 -12.34 6.88
N ARG A 215 -24.02 -13.57 6.46
CA ARG A 215 -24.07 -13.96 5.06
C ARG A 215 -25.48 -14.45 4.70
N THR A 216 -26.07 -13.87 3.66
CA THR A 216 -27.41 -14.25 3.15
C THR A 216 -27.30 -14.73 1.71
N ARG A 217 -28.42 -15.22 1.13
CA ARG A 217 -28.50 -15.58 -0.29
C ARG A 217 -28.21 -14.38 -1.23
N HIS A 218 -28.45 -13.17 -0.74
CA HIS A 218 -28.31 -11.93 -1.52
C HIS A 218 -27.00 -11.18 -1.21
N GLY A 219 -26.08 -11.80 -0.46
CA GLY A 219 -24.79 -11.23 -0.08
C GLY A 219 -24.66 -10.99 1.41
N ASN A 220 -23.65 -10.23 1.77
CA ASN A 220 -23.39 -9.86 3.17
C ASN A 220 -24.28 -8.73 3.61
N ILE A 221 -24.90 -8.88 4.79
CA ILE A 221 -25.67 -7.85 5.49
C ILE A 221 -25.00 -7.51 6.82
N TRP A 222 -25.12 -6.28 7.23
CA TRP A 222 -24.43 -5.72 8.40
C TRP A 222 -25.45 -5.13 9.35
N LEU A 223 -25.34 -5.46 10.65
CA LEU A 223 -26.20 -4.92 11.69
C LEU A 223 -25.68 -3.55 12.12
N VAL A 224 -26.45 -2.51 11.89
CA VAL A 224 -26.10 -1.12 12.21
C VAL A 224 -27.24 -0.42 12.91
N VAL A 225 -26.93 0.64 13.66
CA VAL A 225 -27.90 1.63 14.16
C VAL A 225 -27.56 2.97 13.55
N GLU A 226 -28.54 3.64 12.97
CA GLU A 226 -28.33 4.99 12.44
C GLU A 226 -28.23 5.99 13.60
N ARG A 227 -27.25 6.89 13.48
CA ARG A 227 -27.10 7.99 14.46
C ARG A 227 -28.17 9.04 14.26
N THR A 228 -28.62 9.59 15.35
CA THR A 228 -29.48 10.79 15.35
C THR A 228 -28.67 12.02 14.96
N THR A 229 -29.37 13.09 14.58
CA THR A 229 -28.71 14.37 14.22
C THR A 229 -27.88 14.94 15.38
N ASP A 230 -28.31 14.74 16.61
CA ASP A 230 -27.60 15.23 17.80
C ASP A 230 -26.33 14.40 18.06
N GLU A 231 -26.39 13.08 17.89
CA GLU A 231 -25.22 12.21 17.96
C GLU A 231 -24.20 12.54 16.85
N MET A 232 -24.64 12.90 15.64
CA MET A 232 -23.76 13.31 14.55
C MET A 232 -23.05 14.64 14.87
N LYS A 233 -23.75 15.61 15.44
CA LYS A 233 -23.15 16.90 15.86
C LYS A 233 -22.08 16.73 16.93
N SER A 234 -22.24 15.77 17.84
CA SER A 234 -21.25 15.53 18.90
C SER A 234 -19.95 14.89 18.40
N ILE A 235 -19.92 14.35 17.17
CA ILE A 235 -18.75 13.73 16.56
C ILE A 235 -17.96 14.73 15.72
N LEU A 236 -18.66 15.72 15.14
CA LEU A 236 -17.99 16.80 14.40
C LEU A 236 -17.27 17.67 15.44
N PRO A 237 -15.94 17.88 15.30
CA PRO A 237 -15.27 18.88 16.11
C PRO A 237 -16.00 20.21 15.89
N GLU A 238 -16.33 20.91 16.96
CA GLU A 238 -16.74 22.31 16.85
C GLU A 238 -15.61 23.02 16.11
N ALA A 239 -15.87 23.50 14.91
CA ALA A 239 -14.95 24.31 14.17
C ALA A 239 -14.77 25.61 14.97
N ASP A 240 -13.65 25.73 15.65
CA ASP A 240 -13.28 26.98 16.30
C ASP A 240 -12.99 27.98 15.18
N ASP A 241 -13.63 29.16 15.22
CA ASP A 241 -13.44 30.23 14.21
C ASP A 241 -11.97 30.67 14.04
N THR A 242 -11.09 30.18 14.91
CA THR A 242 -9.64 30.43 14.88
C THR A 242 -8.87 29.49 13.94
N ASP A 243 -9.48 28.40 13.46
CA ASP A 243 -8.81 27.42 12.58
C ASP A 243 -8.84 27.80 11.10
N PHE A 244 -9.55 28.85 10.73
CA PHE A 244 -9.54 29.35 9.36
C PHE A 244 -8.53 30.50 9.20
N PRO A 245 -7.62 30.43 8.21
CA PRO A 245 -6.76 31.56 7.90
C PRO A 245 -7.66 32.75 7.52
N PRO A 246 -7.36 33.99 7.96
CA PRO A 246 -8.17 35.14 7.63
C PRO A 246 -8.33 35.25 6.11
N SER A 247 -9.58 35.39 5.67
CA SER A 247 -9.90 35.60 4.26
C SER A 247 -9.08 36.77 3.74
N SER A 248 -8.24 36.54 2.74
CA SER A 248 -7.51 37.59 2.03
C SER A 248 -8.51 38.41 1.21
N GLY A 249 -9.19 39.30 1.90
CA GLY A 249 -10.00 40.35 1.29
C GLY A 249 -9.25 41.68 1.43
N ASP A 250 -9.10 42.34 0.29
CA ASP A 250 -8.64 43.70 0.11
C ASP A 250 -7.15 44.01 0.28
N ARG A 251 -6.43 43.89 -0.82
CA ARG A 251 -5.63 45.03 -1.37
C ARG A 251 -5.49 44.92 -2.88
#